data_d41c614e4f1862713ce58556f497dbc1
#
_entry.id   d41c614e4f1862713ce58556f497dbc1
#
_cell.length_a   1.000
_cell.length_b   1.000
_cell.length_c   1.000
_cell.angle_alpha   90.00
_cell.angle_beta   90.00
_cell.angle_gamma   90.00
#
_symmetry.space_group_name_H-M   'P 1'
#
loop_
_entity.id
_entity.type
_entity.pdbx_description
1 polymer ?
#
loop_
_entity_poly.entity_id
_entity_poly.type
_entity_poly.pdbx_seq_one_letter_code
_entity_poly.pdbx_strand_id
1 'polypeptide(L)'
;YPATINSEREARFAARVGERLFGKDNVITEHEPTMGGEDFSYMLQARPGAYVFLGQGGAPGGCFLHNASYDFNDEVIPLGAGYLAALVVEAPPVT
;
A
#
# COMPACT_ATOMS: atom_id res chain seq x y z
N TYR A 1 19.11 0.32 -4.75
CA TYR A 1 18.05 -0.57 -4.27
C TYR A 1 17.55 -1.47 -5.40
N PRO A 2 17.25 -2.76 -5.10
CA PRO A 2 16.58 -3.58 -6.11
C PRO A 2 15.17 -3.08 -6.39
N ALA A 3 14.58 -3.55 -7.48
CA ALA A 3 13.20 -3.22 -7.78
C ALA A 3 12.25 -3.79 -6.72
N THR A 4 11.24 -3.01 -6.36
CA THR A 4 10.19 -3.45 -5.45
C THR A 4 9.13 -4.18 -6.26
N ILE A 5 9.15 -5.52 -6.18
CA ILE A 5 8.26 -6.37 -6.95
C ILE A 5 7.37 -7.15 -5.98
N ASN A 6 6.08 -6.88 -6.03
CA ASN A 6 5.11 -7.58 -5.19
C ASN A 6 4.98 -9.05 -5.62
N SER A 7 4.82 -9.92 -4.62
CA SER A 7 4.44 -11.30 -4.88
C SER A 7 2.98 -11.33 -5.34
N GLU A 8 2.70 -12.03 -6.42
CA GLU A 8 1.39 -11.98 -7.07
C GLU A 8 0.26 -12.41 -6.15
N ARG A 9 0.45 -13.50 -5.41
CA ARG A 9 -0.55 -14.02 -4.48
C ARG A 9 -0.87 -13.02 -3.37
N GLU A 10 0.15 -12.45 -2.77
CA GLU A 10 0.02 -11.48 -1.69
C GLU A 10 -0.59 -10.16 -2.19
N ALA A 11 -0.22 -9.74 -3.40
CA ALA A 11 -0.82 -8.55 -4.00
C ALA A 11 -2.31 -8.74 -4.27
N ARG A 12 -2.73 -9.92 -4.74
CA ARG A 12 -4.15 -10.21 -4.95
C ARG A 12 -4.92 -10.26 -3.64
N PHE A 13 -4.34 -10.85 -2.60
CA PHE A 13 -4.96 -10.87 -1.28
C PHE A 13 -5.12 -9.44 -0.74
N ALA A 14 -4.08 -8.63 -0.84
CA ALA A 14 -4.12 -7.23 -0.41
C ALA A 14 -5.22 -6.45 -1.16
N ALA A 15 -5.36 -6.67 -2.46
CA ALA A 15 -6.39 -6.03 -3.27
C ALA A 15 -7.79 -6.47 -2.84
N ARG A 16 -8.01 -7.76 -2.59
CA ARG A 16 -9.32 -8.26 -2.14
C ARG A 16 -9.76 -7.64 -0.83
N VAL A 17 -8.85 -7.57 0.14
CA VAL A 17 -9.15 -6.94 1.43
C VAL A 17 -9.48 -5.46 1.25
N GLY A 18 -8.69 -4.76 0.42
CA GLY A 18 -8.95 -3.36 0.12
C GLY A 18 -10.32 -3.14 -0.53
N GLU A 19 -10.67 -3.98 -1.50
CA GLU A 19 -11.97 -3.89 -2.19
C GLU A 19 -13.13 -4.12 -1.22
N ARG A 20 -12.98 -5.05 -0.27
CA ARG A 20 -14.01 -5.31 0.72
C ARG A 20 -14.20 -4.13 1.67
N LEU A 21 -13.12 -3.48 2.09
CA LEU A 21 -13.18 -2.37 3.03
C LEU A 21 -13.58 -1.04 2.39
N PHE A 22 -13.04 -0.76 1.20
CA PHE A 22 -13.13 0.57 0.61
C PHE A 22 -13.98 0.62 -0.65
N GLY A 23 -14.41 -0.53 -1.15
CA GLY A 23 -15.13 -0.64 -2.41
C GLY A 23 -14.17 -0.82 -3.59
N LYS A 24 -14.63 -1.54 -4.59
CA LYS A 24 -13.81 -1.89 -5.76
C LYS A 24 -13.31 -0.67 -6.52
N ASP A 25 -14.11 0.38 -6.59
CA ASP A 25 -13.74 1.58 -7.33
C ASP A 25 -12.64 2.39 -6.65
N ASN A 26 -12.35 2.09 -5.39
CA ASN A 26 -11.32 2.79 -4.61
C ASN A 26 -10.01 2.00 -4.52
N VAL A 27 -9.89 0.90 -5.25
CA VAL A 27 -8.67 0.08 -5.27
C VAL A 27 -8.13 0.05 -6.69
N ILE A 28 -6.90 0.51 -6.86
CA ILE A 28 -6.22 0.53 -8.15
C ILE A 28 -5.22 -0.62 -8.17
N THR A 29 -5.45 -1.60 -9.03
CA THR A 29 -4.59 -2.79 -9.12
C THR A 29 -3.55 -2.69 -10.22
N GLU A 30 -3.71 -1.74 -11.16
CA GLU A 30 -2.81 -1.55 -12.29
C GLU A 30 -2.25 -0.14 -12.30
N HIS A 31 -1.54 0.20 -11.21
CA HIS A 31 -0.89 1.50 -11.10
C HIS A 31 0.45 1.48 -11.83
N GLU A 32 0.78 2.58 -12.49
CA GLU A 32 2.08 2.70 -13.14
C GLU A 32 3.21 2.59 -12.11
N PRO A 33 4.29 1.86 -12.43
CA PRO A 33 5.44 1.80 -11.54
C PRO A 33 6.03 3.17 -11.30
N THR A 34 6.42 3.43 -10.06
CA THR A 34 7.18 4.63 -9.72
C THR A 34 8.67 4.34 -9.83
N MET A 35 9.46 5.38 -10.10
CA MET A 35 10.90 5.24 -10.28
C MET A 35 11.68 5.40 -8.98
N GLY A 36 10.99 5.54 -7.85
CA GLY A 36 11.64 5.70 -6.55
C GLY A 36 12.22 4.40 -6.01
N GLY A 37 13.28 4.50 -5.22
CA GLY A 37 13.83 3.37 -4.49
C GLY A 37 13.07 3.15 -3.18
N GLU A 38 13.01 1.89 -2.73
CA GLU A 38 12.32 1.51 -1.51
C GLU A 38 13.03 0.32 -0.86
N ASP A 39 13.40 0.45 0.40
CA ASP A 39 14.12 -0.63 1.10
C ASP A 39 13.25 -1.86 1.39
N PHE A 40 11.93 -1.75 1.32
CA PHE A 40 11.03 -2.89 1.39
C PHE A 40 11.35 -3.94 0.31
N SER A 41 12.02 -3.52 -0.78
CA SER A 41 12.48 -4.43 -1.83
C SER A 41 13.31 -5.58 -1.27
N TYR A 42 14.12 -5.33 -0.26
CA TYR A 42 14.93 -6.37 0.39
C TYR A 42 14.07 -7.36 1.16
N MET A 43 12.99 -6.88 1.78
CA MET A 43 12.04 -7.76 2.47
C MET A 43 11.33 -8.68 1.47
N LEU A 44 10.98 -8.15 0.31
CA LEU A 44 10.34 -8.94 -0.76
C LEU A 44 11.27 -10.00 -1.32
N GLN A 45 12.57 -9.77 -1.32
CA GLN A 45 13.55 -10.78 -1.73
C GLN A 45 13.67 -11.90 -0.71
N ALA A 46 13.42 -11.61 0.56
CA ALA A 46 13.52 -12.58 1.65
C ALA A 46 12.23 -13.38 1.86
N ARG A 47 11.08 -12.75 1.65
CA ARG A 47 9.76 -13.35 1.91
C ARG A 47 8.74 -12.86 0.89
N PRO A 48 7.75 -13.70 0.52
CA PRO A 48 6.63 -13.21 -0.28
C PRO A 48 5.87 -12.11 0.46
N GLY A 49 5.47 -11.08 -0.26
CA GLY A 49 4.77 -9.96 0.33
C GLY A 49 4.25 -8.99 -0.71
N ALA A 50 3.69 -7.91 -0.24
CA ALA A 50 3.19 -6.83 -1.08
C ALA A 50 3.42 -5.48 -0.43
N TYR A 51 3.77 -4.51 -1.25
CA TYR A 51 3.89 -3.11 -0.88
C TYR A 51 2.71 -2.37 -1.48
N VAL A 52 1.98 -1.64 -0.66
CA VAL A 52 0.72 -1.00 -1.06
C VAL A 52 0.80 0.49 -0.76
N PHE A 53 0.30 1.32 -1.66
CA PHE A 53 0.16 2.75 -1.42
C PHE A 53 -1.23 3.07 -0.91
N LEU A 54 -1.30 3.92 0.10
CA LEU A 54 -2.55 4.49 0.57
C LEU A 54 -2.62 5.94 0.08
N GLY A 55 -3.56 6.22 -0.82
CA GLY A 55 -3.76 7.57 -1.30
C GLY A 55 -4.35 8.45 -0.23
N GLN A 56 -3.82 9.65 -0.08
CA GLN A 56 -4.29 10.59 0.91
C GLN A 56 -5.10 11.75 0.31
N GLY A 57 -5.49 11.62 -0.95
CA GLY A 57 -6.09 12.73 -1.70
C GLY A 57 -5.02 13.74 -2.11
N GLY A 58 -5.42 14.80 -2.78
CA GLY A 58 -4.49 15.85 -3.09
C GLY A 58 -4.09 16.61 -1.83
N ALA A 59 -2.79 16.75 -1.57
CA ALA A 59 -2.35 17.59 -0.48
C ALA A 59 -2.70 19.05 -0.77
N PRO A 60 -3.07 19.85 0.23
CA PRO A 60 -3.23 21.28 0.04
C PRO A 60 -1.95 21.85 -0.58
N GLY A 61 -2.08 22.58 -1.68
CA GLY A 61 -0.94 23.11 -2.41
C GLY A 61 -0.23 22.13 -3.33
N GLY A 62 -0.72 20.88 -3.46
CA GLY A 62 -0.18 19.89 -4.38
C GLY A 62 1.20 19.37 -4.05
N CYS A 63 1.59 19.39 -2.78
CA CYS A 63 2.93 18.97 -2.36
C CYS A 63 3.02 17.45 -2.22
N PHE A 64 4.07 16.87 -2.79
CA PHE A 64 4.36 15.43 -2.70
C PHE A 64 5.42 15.15 -1.64
N LEU A 65 5.71 13.85 -1.41
CA LEU A 65 6.79 13.42 -0.55
C LEU A 65 8.11 14.12 -0.92
N HIS A 66 8.96 14.30 0.08
CA HIS A 66 10.26 14.95 -0.07
C HIS A 66 10.18 16.43 -0.41
N ASN A 67 9.03 17.04 -0.21
CA ASN A 67 8.83 18.47 -0.34
C ASN A 67 8.76 19.07 1.05
N ALA A 68 9.43 20.21 1.28
CA ALA A 68 9.47 20.86 2.59
C ALA A 68 8.08 21.33 3.08
N SER A 69 7.15 21.54 2.14
CA SER A 69 5.77 21.94 2.46
C SER A 69 4.79 20.75 2.51
N TYR A 70 5.30 19.53 2.45
CA TYR A 70 4.45 18.34 2.51
C TYR A 70 3.71 18.28 3.85
N ASP A 71 2.43 18.07 3.79
CA ASP A 71 1.58 17.90 4.96
C ASP A 71 0.78 16.60 4.83
N PHE A 72 0.97 15.72 5.80
CA PHE A 72 0.29 14.43 5.81
C PHE A 72 -1.19 14.60 6.15
N ASN A 73 -2.07 13.90 5.43
CA ASN A 73 -3.49 13.91 5.72
C ASN A 73 -3.81 12.90 6.82
N ASP A 74 -4.00 13.40 8.04
CA ASP A 74 -4.26 12.55 9.22
C ASP A 74 -5.57 11.76 9.12
N GLU A 75 -6.49 12.15 8.24
CA GLU A 75 -7.76 11.44 8.05
C GLU A 75 -7.58 10.04 7.48
N VAL A 76 -6.43 9.76 6.85
CA VAL A 76 -6.16 8.41 6.33
C VAL A 76 -5.62 7.45 7.37
N ILE A 77 -5.21 7.93 8.55
CA ILE A 77 -4.66 7.07 9.61
C ILE A 77 -5.63 5.96 10.03
N PRO A 78 -6.90 6.25 10.36
CA PRO A 78 -7.85 5.18 10.72
C PRO A 78 -8.10 4.22 9.55
N LEU A 79 -8.07 4.70 8.31
CA LEU A 79 -8.24 3.85 7.13
C LEU A 79 -7.07 2.88 6.99
N GLY A 80 -5.84 3.38 7.11
CA GLY A 80 -4.65 2.55 7.04
C GLY A 80 -4.56 1.55 8.18
N ALA A 81 -4.84 1.99 9.40
CA ALA A 81 -4.83 1.12 10.57
C ALA A 81 -5.89 0.02 10.45
N GLY A 82 -7.10 0.36 10.01
CA GLY A 82 -8.18 -0.61 9.79
C GLY A 82 -7.82 -1.62 8.70
N TYR A 83 -7.17 -1.16 7.64
CA TYR A 83 -6.73 -2.03 6.56
C TYR A 83 -5.68 -3.03 7.04
N LEU A 84 -4.67 -2.58 7.77
CA LEU A 84 -3.64 -3.46 8.32
C LEU A 84 -4.24 -4.50 9.28
N ALA A 85 -5.18 -4.08 10.13
CA ALA A 85 -5.88 -5.00 11.03
C ALA A 85 -6.68 -6.05 10.25
N ALA A 86 -7.37 -5.64 9.19
CA ALA A 86 -8.15 -6.55 8.34
C ALA A 86 -7.24 -7.55 7.61
N LEU A 87 -6.07 -7.12 7.17
CA LEU A 87 -5.11 -8.03 6.54
C LEU A 87 -4.70 -9.15 7.49
N VAL A 88 -4.47 -8.82 8.76
CA VAL A 88 -4.09 -9.81 9.77
C VAL A 88 -5.25 -10.78 10.04
N VAL A 89 -6.47 -10.25 10.21
CA VAL A 89 -7.65 -11.06 10.54
C VAL A 89 -8.02 -11.99 9.39
N GLU A 90 -7.89 -11.53 8.14
CA GLU A 90 -8.31 -12.28 6.96
C GLU A 90 -7.18 -13.10 6.33
N ALA A 91 -5.96 -12.97 6.83
CA ALA A 91 -4.82 -13.71 6.29
C ALA A 91 -5.04 -15.22 6.47
N PRO A 92 -4.65 -16.04 5.46
CA PRO A 92 -4.73 -17.48 5.61
C PRO A 92 -3.80 -17.95 6.75
N PRO A 93 -4.13 -19.09 7.39
CA PRO A 93 -3.26 -19.63 8.44
C PRO A 93 -1.86 -19.88 7.91
N VAL A 94 -0.88 -19.67 8.77
CA VAL A 94 0.51 -20.04 8.48
C VAL A 94 0.63 -21.55 8.69
N THR A 95 1.05 -22.25 7.67
CA THR A 95 1.23 -23.71 7.71
C THR A 95 2.70 -24.09 7.65
#